data_ca3c6dcdc610ae42ac0e4f1b821ee7e0
#
_entry.id   ca3c6dcdc610ae42ac0e4f1b821ee7e0
#
_cell.length_a   1.000
_cell.length_b   1.000
_cell.length_c   1.000
_cell.angle_alpha   90.00
_cell.angle_beta   90.00
_cell.angle_gamma   90.00
#
_symmetry.space_group_name_H-M   'P 1'
#
loop_
_entity.id
_entity.type
_entity.pdbx_description
1 polymer ?
#
loop_
_entity_poly.entity_id
_entity_poly.type
_entity_poly.pdbx_seq_one_letter_code
_entity_poly.pdbx_strand_id
1 'polypeptide(L)'
;MTTQLATDTELSAVNSILGSIGQSPITQLNLTNLQNPEIALVHNILMEVTKDVQNEGWHFNQEEHIARQPDASGHFTIPSNYLRFDVHDGLYDRTRDVVKRNGKLYDKVTHTDVFSGELYFDITYLFDFEDIPSAIQRYIIARSSVRAATQVVSNQELVQLLQLEEAKTLASAVEYDCEQGDHSFFGFPHESNYRSYQPYKALIR
;
A
#
# COMPACT_ATOMS: atom_id res chain seq x y z
N MET A 1 25.30 -24.01 12.62
CA MET A 1 25.04 -22.66 12.10
C MET A 1 23.57 -22.64 11.67
N THR A 2 22.72 -22.06 12.45
CA THR A 2 21.32 -21.81 12.06
C THR A 2 21.35 -20.67 11.06
N THR A 3 21.06 -20.97 9.80
CA THR A 3 20.85 -19.95 8.77
C THR A 3 19.57 -19.19 9.18
N GLN A 4 19.72 -18.02 9.79
CA GLN A 4 18.60 -17.10 9.90
C GLN A 4 18.34 -16.59 8.48
N LEU A 5 17.20 -16.96 7.93
CA LEU A 5 16.65 -16.27 6.78
C LEU A 5 16.36 -14.83 7.25
N ALA A 6 17.25 -13.91 6.88
CA ALA A 6 17.02 -12.51 7.16
C ALA A 6 15.74 -12.08 6.41
N THR A 7 14.82 -11.45 7.13
CA THR A 7 13.72 -10.70 6.52
C THR A 7 14.32 -9.71 5.53
N ASP A 8 13.65 -9.51 4.39
CA ASP A 8 14.09 -8.52 3.42
C ASP A 8 14.02 -7.12 4.07
N THR A 9 15.19 -6.59 4.40
CA THR A 9 15.32 -5.26 4.99
C THR A 9 15.43 -4.20 3.89
N GLU A 10 15.18 -2.92 4.22
CA GLU A 10 15.39 -1.81 3.27
C GLU A 10 16.81 -1.84 2.68
N LEU A 11 17.82 -2.20 3.47
CA LEU A 11 19.20 -2.35 2.99
C LEU A 11 19.33 -3.45 1.94
N SER A 12 18.69 -4.61 2.16
CA SER A 12 18.73 -5.72 1.20
C SER A 12 18.01 -5.36 -0.09
N ALA A 13 16.87 -4.64 0.01
CA ALA A 13 16.11 -4.13 -1.11
C ALA A 13 16.91 -3.12 -1.96
N VAL A 14 17.54 -2.14 -1.31
CA VAL A 14 18.42 -1.16 -1.97
C VAL A 14 19.58 -1.87 -2.68
N ASN A 15 20.22 -2.85 -2.04
CA ASN A 15 21.31 -3.62 -2.65
C ASN A 15 20.85 -4.46 -3.84
N SER A 16 19.64 -5.01 -3.81
CA SER A 16 19.06 -5.72 -4.94
C SER A 16 18.82 -4.80 -6.13
N ILE A 17 18.30 -3.60 -5.88
CA ILE A 17 18.10 -2.58 -6.93
C ILE A 17 19.44 -2.10 -7.49
N LEU A 18 20.43 -1.81 -6.63
CA LEU A 18 21.79 -1.45 -7.06
C LEU A 18 22.40 -2.54 -7.95
N GLY A 19 22.27 -3.81 -7.54
CA GLY A 19 22.74 -4.95 -8.32
C GLY A 19 22.07 -5.04 -9.71
N SER A 20 20.77 -4.74 -9.81
CA SER A 20 20.03 -4.76 -11.07
C SER A 20 20.51 -3.71 -12.08
N ILE A 21 21.07 -2.59 -11.61
CA ILE A 21 21.66 -1.53 -12.45
C ILE A 21 23.18 -1.62 -12.58
N GLY A 22 23.79 -2.70 -12.06
CA GLY A 22 25.24 -2.95 -12.16
C GLY A 22 26.10 -2.16 -11.18
N GLN A 23 25.50 -1.61 -10.11
CA GLN A 23 26.20 -0.90 -9.05
C GLN A 23 26.62 -1.83 -7.91
N SER A 24 27.67 -1.43 -7.18
CA SER A 24 28.18 -2.21 -6.04
C SER A 24 27.24 -2.12 -4.84
N PRO A 25 27.07 -3.22 -4.08
CA PRO A 25 26.26 -3.20 -2.87
C PRO A 25 26.89 -2.34 -1.78
N ILE A 26 26.06 -1.80 -0.90
CA ILE A 26 26.45 -1.04 0.27
C ILE A 26 26.30 -1.86 1.54
N THR A 27 27.13 -1.58 2.54
CA THR A 27 27.11 -2.30 3.83
C THR A 27 26.21 -1.67 4.88
N GLN A 28 25.89 -0.38 4.72
CA GLN A 28 25.05 0.38 5.65
C GLN A 28 24.21 1.43 4.91
N LEU A 29 22.97 1.58 5.32
CA LEU A 29 22.05 2.60 4.84
C LEU A 29 21.89 3.69 5.92
N ASN A 30 22.62 4.79 5.80
CA ASN A 30 22.52 5.93 6.72
C ASN A 30 21.46 6.93 6.23
N LEU A 31 20.21 6.74 6.65
CA LEU A 31 19.07 7.58 6.23
C LEU A 31 19.21 9.05 6.61
N THR A 32 19.96 9.38 7.66
CA THR A 32 20.19 10.77 8.12
C THR A 32 21.23 11.53 7.29
N ASN A 33 22.10 10.83 6.57
CA ASN A 33 23.15 11.45 5.76
C ASN A 33 23.51 10.58 4.56
N LEU A 34 22.64 10.54 3.57
CA LEU A 34 22.85 9.87 2.29
C LEU A 34 23.82 10.75 1.45
N GLN A 35 25.12 10.58 1.68
CA GLN A 35 26.17 11.36 0.97
C GLN A 35 26.32 10.96 -0.49
N ASN A 36 25.98 9.69 -0.83
CA ASN A 36 26.03 9.22 -2.21
C ASN A 36 24.69 9.50 -2.90
N PRO A 37 24.66 10.35 -3.93
CA PRO A 37 23.42 10.72 -4.62
C PRO A 37 22.75 9.56 -5.34
N GLU A 38 23.51 8.55 -5.79
CA GLU A 38 22.94 7.35 -6.44
C GLU A 38 22.18 6.49 -5.45
N ILE A 39 22.71 6.29 -4.25
CA ILE A 39 22.05 5.55 -3.19
C ILE A 39 20.79 6.29 -2.73
N ALA A 40 20.89 7.62 -2.58
CA ALA A 40 19.74 8.46 -2.24
C ALA A 40 18.63 8.35 -3.30
N LEU A 41 18.98 8.35 -4.57
CA LEU A 41 18.03 8.18 -5.68
C LEU A 41 17.35 6.81 -5.61
N VAL A 42 18.13 5.73 -5.46
CA VAL A 42 17.59 4.37 -5.39
C VAL A 42 16.68 4.19 -4.18
N HIS A 43 17.08 4.71 -3.01
CA HIS A 43 16.24 4.67 -1.81
C HIS A 43 14.94 5.46 -2.00
N ASN A 44 14.99 6.64 -2.59
CA ASN A 44 13.79 7.43 -2.88
C ASN A 44 12.86 6.69 -3.85
N ILE A 45 13.40 6.04 -4.89
CA ILE A 45 12.62 5.20 -5.81
C ILE A 45 11.93 4.07 -5.04
N LEU A 46 12.66 3.37 -4.15
CA LEU A 46 12.09 2.31 -3.32
C LEU A 46 10.92 2.83 -2.48
N MET A 47 11.08 3.97 -1.79
CA MET A 47 10.03 4.55 -0.96
C MET A 47 8.81 5.01 -1.77
N GLU A 48 9.01 5.62 -2.93
CA GLU A 48 7.93 6.01 -3.83
C GLU A 48 7.15 4.79 -4.33
N VAL A 49 7.86 3.76 -4.82
CA VAL A 49 7.22 2.53 -5.33
C VAL A 49 6.53 1.77 -4.20
N THR A 50 7.11 1.73 -3.00
CA THR A 50 6.47 1.13 -1.81
C THR A 50 5.13 1.78 -1.51
N LYS A 51 5.06 3.10 -1.58
CA LYS A 51 3.83 3.84 -1.39
C LYS A 51 2.84 3.64 -2.53
N ASP A 52 3.31 3.64 -3.79
CA ASP A 52 2.47 3.43 -4.97
C ASP A 52 1.81 2.04 -4.93
N VAL A 53 2.59 0.99 -4.64
CA VAL A 53 2.09 -0.39 -4.56
C VAL A 53 1.10 -0.56 -3.40
N GLN A 54 1.39 -0.04 -2.22
CA GLN A 54 0.47 -0.11 -1.09
C GLN A 54 -0.83 0.67 -1.33
N ASN A 55 -0.77 1.76 -2.12
CA ASN A 55 -1.95 2.54 -2.49
C ASN A 55 -2.89 1.81 -3.46
N GLU A 56 -2.43 0.74 -4.12
CA GLU A 56 -3.29 -0.15 -4.92
C GLU A 56 -4.33 -0.84 -4.02
N GLY A 57 -4.00 -1.10 -2.76
CA GLY A 57 -4.85 -1.74 -1.76
C GLY A 57 -4.77 -3.26 -1.87
N TRP A 58 -4.10 -3.88 -0.91
CA TRP A 58 -3.89 -5.32 -0.80
C TRP A 58 -4.57 -5.82 0.47
N HIS A 59 -4.86 -7.10 0.53
CA HIS A 59 -5.51 -7.68 1.71
C HIS A 59 -4.79 -7.34 3.02
N PHE A 60 -3.44 -7.34 3.02
CA PHE A 60 -2.65 -7.09 4.23
C PHE A 60 -2.76 -5.66 4.78
N ASN A 61 -3.09 -4.67 3.93
CA ASN A 61 -3.12 -3.26 4.33
C ASN A 61 -4.51 -2.61 4.21
N GLN A 62 -5.54 -3.40 3.96
CA GLN A 62 -6.92 -2.95 3.96
C GLN A 62 -7.65 -3.45 5.21
N GLU A 63 -8.34 -2.57 5.87
CA GLU A 63 -9.24 -2.89 6.97
C GLU A 63 -10.60 -2.23 6.73
N GLU A 64 -11.65 -3.01 6.88
CA GLU A 64 -13.02 -2.57 6.68
C GLU A 64 -13.76 -2.48 8.01
N HIS A 65 -14.77 -1.61 8.07
CA HIS A 65 -15.67 -1.45 9.23
C HIS A 65 -14.98 -1.08 10.53
N ILE A 66 -13.92 -0.25 10.48
CA ILE A 66 -13.24 0.20 11.69
C ILE A 66 -14.07 1.28 12.37
N ALA A 67 -14.59 0.96 13.55
CA ALA A 67 -15.32 1.90 14.38
C ALA A 67 -14.38 2.97 14.96
N ARG A 68 -14.69 4.24 14.74
CA ARG A 68 -13.98 5.39 15.31
C ARG A 68 -14.96 6.38 15.90
N GLN A 69 -14.53 7.00 17.00
CA GLN A 69 -15.28 8.10 17.62
C GLN A 69 -14.54 9.43 17.40
N PRO A 70 -15.30 10.53 17.22
CA PRO A 70 -14.69 11.85 17.11
C PRO A 70 -14.03 12.25 18.44
N ASP A 71 -13.11 13.19 18.37
CA ASP A 71 -12.52 13.80 19.59
C ASP A 71 -13.57 14.64 20.37
N ALA A 72 -13.17 15.19 21.51
CA ALA A 72 -14.03 16.01 22.35
C ALA A 72 -14.59 17.26 21.65
N SER A 73 -13.97 17.68 20.55
CA SER A 73 -14.39 18.79 19.69
C SER A 73 -15.24 18.37 18.50
N GLY A 74 -15.53 17.08 18.36
CA GLY A 74 -16.28 16.50 17.27
C GLY A 74 -15.48 16.25 15.98
N HIS A 75 -14.14 16.31 16.03
CA HIS A 75 -13.30 16.10 14.85
C HIS A 75 -12.74 14.70 14.80
N PHE A 76 -12.54 14.18 13.57
CA PHE A 76 -11.75 12.99 13.31
C PHE A 76 -10.39 13.42 12.74
N THR A 77 -9.32 13.12 13.47
CA THR A 77 -7.95 13.33 12.97
C THR A 77 -7.57 12.15 12.07
N ILE A 78 -7.09 12.46 10.86
CA ILE A 78 -6.65 11.47 9.87
C ILE A 78 -5.13 11.38 9.91
N PRO A 79 -4.55 10.28 10.41
CA PRO A 79 -3.11 10.07 10.47
C PRO A 79 -2.44 10.12 9.09
N SER A 80 -1.11 10.29 9.08
CA SER A 80 -0.33 10.33 7.83
C SER A 80 -0.18 8.98 7.15
N ASN A 81 -0.32 7.90 7.91
CA ASN A 81 -0.25 6.53 7.42
C ASN A 81 -1.57 6.01 6.80
N TYR A 82 -2.60 6.86 6.67
CA TYR A 82 -3.79 6.52 5.89
C TYR A 82 -3.56 6.92 4.43
N LEU A 83 -3.42 5.92 3.54
CA LEU A 83 -3.31 6.13 2.10
C LEU A 83 -4.67 6.43 1.49
N ARG A 84 -5.67 5.62 1.85
CA ARG A 84 -7.05 5.78 1.43
C ARG A 84 -7.94 5.56 2.65
N PHE A 85 -9.02 6.28 2.70
CA PHE A 85 -10.07 6.05 3.69
C PHE A 85 -11.41 6.52 3.13
N ASP A 86 -12.44 5.83 3.53
CA ASP A 86 -13.82 6.23 3.23
C ASP A 86 -14.70 5.89 4.44
N VAL A 87 -15.85 6.54 4.55
CA VAL A 87 -16.85 6.15 5.55
C VAL A 87 -17.64 5.01 4.98
N HIS A 88 -17.70 3.91 5.72
CA HIS A 88 -18.53 2.78 5.36
C HIS A 88 -20.00 3.16 5.53
N ASP A 89 -20.58 3.72 4.47
CA ASP A 89 -22.02 3.97 4.40
C ASP A 89 -22.72 2.63 4.14
N GLY A 90 -23.62 2.25 5.02
CA GLY A 90 -24.48 1.10 4.79
C GLY A 90 -25.13 1.17 3.40
N LEU A 91 -25.67 0.07 2.91
CA LEU A 91 -26.12 -0.17 1.53
C LEU A 91 -27.01 0.93 0.91
N TYR A 92 -27.59 1.81 1.72
CA TYR A 92 -28.60 2.78 1.31
C TYR A 92 -28.30 4.22 1.78
N ASP A 93 -27.26 4.42 2.60
CA ASP A 93 -27.02 5.71 3.22
C ASP A 93 -25.81 6.41 2.59
N ARG A 94 -26.06 7.09 1.47
CA ARG A 94 -25.08 7.98 0.83
C ARG A 94 -25.22 9.42 1.34
N THR A 95 -25.47 9.55 2.62
CA THR A 95 -25.71 10.87 3.23
C THR A 95 -24.41 11.66 3.41
N ARG A 96 -23.25 11.02 3.28
CA ARG A 96 -21.94 11.61 3.53
C ARG A 96 -20.97 11.36 2.37
N ASP A 97 -20.19 12.37 2.03
CA ASP A 97 -19.06 12.31 1.10
C ASP A 97 -17.87 12.97 1.79
N VAL A 98 -16.96 12.15 2.28
CA VAL A 98 -15.89 12.60 3.17
C VAL A 98 -14.53 12.69 2.46
N VAL A 99 -13.76 13.70 2.83
CA VAL A 99 -12.40 13.92 2.32
C VAL A 99 -11.48 14.39 3.44
N LYS A 100 -10.18 14.26 3.23
CA LYS A 100 -9.17 14.83 4.14
C LYS A 100 -8.94 16.30 3.82
N ARG A 101 -9.14 17.17 4.81
CA ARG A 101 -8.75 18.58 4.76
C ARG A 101 -8.02 18.97 6.03
N ASN A 102 -6.84 19.56 5.90
CA ASN A 102 -6.01 20.00 7.03
C ASN A 102 -5.78 18.91 8.10
N GLY A 103 -5.60 17.65 7.66
CA GLY A 103 -5.41 16.52 8.59
C GLY A 103 -6.67 16.03 9.30
N LYS A 104 -7.84 16.60 9.00
CA LYS A 104 -9.14 16.22 9.57
C LYS A 104 -10.06 15.68 8.50
N LEU A 105 -11.06 14.91 8.95
CA LEU A 105 -12.20 14.52 8.13
C LEU A 105 -13.08 15.72 7.83
N TYR A 106 -13.53 15.86 6.62
CA TYR A 106 -14.45 16.90 6.19
C TYR A 106 -15.55 16.28 5.32
N ASP A 107 -16.80 16.56 5.67
CA ASP A 107 -17.95 16.13 4.88
C ASP A 107 -18.28 17.19 3.83
N LYS A 108 -18.29 16.78 2.56
CA LYS A 108 -18.59 17.64 1.41
C LYS A 108 -20.08 17.89 1.23
N VAL A 109 -20.94 17.02 1.78
CA VAL A 109 -22.40 17.17 1.67
C VAL A 109 -22.92 18.20 2.65
N THR A 110 -22.52 18.07 3.91
CA THR A 110 -22.95 18.99 4.98
C THR A 110 -22.03 20.19 5.17
N HIS A 111 -20.88 20.22 4.45
CA HIS A 111 -19.87 21.27 4.51
C HIS A 111 -19.30 21.51 5.92
N THR A 112 -19.12 20.45 6.71
CA THR A 112 -18.62 20.54 8.09
C THR A 112 -17.47 19.56 8.34
N ASP A 113 -16.63 19.87 9.31
CA ASP A 113 -15.60 18.99 9.88
C ASP A 113 -15.95 18.51 11.29
N VAL A 114 -17.17 18.82 11.76
CA VAL A 114 -17.68 18.42 13.07
C VAL A 114 -18.71 17.31 12.89
N PHE A 115 -18.47 16.20 13.56
CA PHE A 115 -19.28 15.00 13.50
C PHE A 115 -19.81 14.65 14.88
N SER A 116 -20.99 14.05 14.92
CA SER A 116 -21.58 13.51 16.15
C SER A 116 -21.74 12.00 16.00
N GLY A 117 -21.28 11.27 17.01
CA GLY A 117 -21.42 9.82 17.05
C GLY A 117 -20.28 9.04 16.36
N GLU A 118 -20.36 7.75 16.46
CA GLU A 118 -19.41 6.78 15.90
C GLU A 118 -19.58 6.68 14.37
N LEU A 119 -18.46 6.59 13.66
CA LEU A 119 -18.42 6.31 12.23
C LEU A 119 -17.60 5.07 11.97
N TYR A 120 -17.97 4.34 10.93
CA TYR A 120 -17.24 3.17 10.46
C TYR A 120 -16.44 3.55 9.22
N PHE A 121 -15.19 3.14 9.18
CA PHE A 121 -14.26 3.49 8.10
C PHE A 121 -13.71 2.25 7.42
N ASP A 122 -13.56 2.35 6.12
CA ASP A 122 -12.76 1.45 5.30
C ASP A 122 -11.42 2.15 5.04
N ILE A 123 -10.31 1.57 5.48
CA ILE A 123 -9.01 2.22 5.51
C ILE A 123 -7.97 1.36 4.79
N THR A 124 -7.15 2.01 3.94
CA THR A 124 -5.92 1.43 3.41
C THR A 124 -4.74 2.09 4.12
N TYR A 125 -3.94 1.28 4.80
CA TYR A 125 -2.79 1.74 5.57
C TYR A 125 -1.50 1.77 4.75
N LEU A 126 -0.59 2.64 5.17
CA LEU A 126 0.81 2.61 4.78
C LEU A 126 1.61 1.96 5.91
N PHE A 127 2.29 0.87 5.60
CA PHE A 127 3.21 0.17 6.48
C PHE A 127 4.66 0.42 6.07
N ASP A 128 5.57 0.29 7.02
CA ASP A 128 7.00 0.31 6.76
C ASP A 128 7.40 -0.90 5.91
N PHE A 129 8.47 -0.78 5.13
CA PHE A 129 8.86 -1.81 4.15
C PHE A 129 9.06 -3.19 4.78
N GLU A 130 9.57 -3.25 6.01
CA GLU A 130 9.85 -4.49 6.75
C GLU A 130 8.58 -5.23 7.21
N ASP A 131 7.46 -4.51 7.35
CA ASP A 131 6.16 -5.07 7.78
C ASP A 131 5.33 -5.58 6.60
N ILE A 132 5.79 -5.39 5.36
CA ILE A 132 5.10 -5.83 4.15
C ILE A 132 5.35 -7.33 3.92
N PRO A 133 4.35 -8.12 3.48
CA PRO A 133 4.56 -9.52 3.11
C PRO A 133 5.64 -9.71 2.05
N SER A 134 6.47 -10.74 2.19
CA SER A 134 7.67 -10.95 1.35
C SER A 134 7.37 -11.07 -0.15
N ALA A 135 6.21 -11.61 -0.53
CA ALA A 135 5.80 -11.69 -1.93
C ALA A 135 5.61 -10.29 -2.54
N ILE A 136 5.02 -9.37 -1.77
CA ILE A 136 4.78 -7.99 -2.17
C ILE A 136 6.08 -7.17 -2.11
N GLN A 137 6.94 -7.40 -1.10
CA GLN A 137 8.29 -6.80 -1.06
C GLN A 137 9.10 -7.12 -2.33
N ARG A 138 9.06 -8.37 -2.80
CA ARG A 138 9.73 -8.78 -4.04
C ARG A 138 9.18 -8.07 -5.27
N TYR A 139 7.87 -7.89 -5.34
CA TYR A 139 7.25 -7.10 -6.39
C TYR A 139 7.68 -5.63 -6.34
N ILE A 140 7.71 -5.02 -5.15
CA ILE A 140 8.20 -3.65 -4.95
C ILE A 140 9.65 -3.51 -5.41
N ILE A 141 10.54 -4.45 -5.06
CA ILE A 141 11.94 -4.44 -5.47
C ILE A 141 12.07 -4.54 -7.00
N ALA A 142 11.34 -5.46 -7.63
CA ALA A 142 11.36 -5.63 -9.08
C ALA A 142 10.89 -4.37 -9.81
N ARG A 143 9.75 -3.79 -9.40
CA ARG A 143 9.20 -2.55 -9.96
C ARG A 143 10.15 -1.36 -9.75
N SER A 144 10.79 -1.28 -8.58
CA SER A 144 11.81 -0.27 -8.28
C SER A 144 13.06 -0.43 -9.17
N SER A 145 13.47 -1.67 -9.45
CA SER A 145 14.60 -1.99 -10.32
C SER A 145 14.34 -1.55 -11.77
N VAL A 146 13.13 -1.78 -12.29
CA VAL A 146 12.71 -1.29 -13.62
C VAL A 146 12.79 0.24 -13.67
N ARG A 147 12.25 0.92 -12.66
CA ARG A 147 12.26 2.39 -12.59
C ARG A 147 13.67 2.95 -12.47
N ALA A 148 14.53 2.35 -11.64
CA ALA A 148 15.93 2.72 -11.48
C ALA A 148 16.73 2.50 -12.78
N ALA A 149 16.58 1.34 -13.43
CA ALA A 149 17.26 1.06 -14.70
C ALA A 149 16.83 2.04 -15.80
N THR A 150 15.57 2.40 -15.86
CA THR A 150 15.06 3.38 -16.83
C THR A 150 15.64 4.77 -16.60
N GLN A 151 15.80 5.21 -15.34
CA GLN A 151 16.30 6.55 -15.00
C GLN A 151 17.82 6.66 -15.06
N VAL A 152 18.54 5.62 -14.63
CA VAL A 152 20.01 5.68 -14.45
C VAL A 152 20.76 5.11 -15.65
N VAL A 153 20.34 3.93 -16.14
CA VAL A 153 21.11 3.18 -17.15
C VAL A 153 20.61 3.47 -18.56
N SER A 154 19.29 3.65 -18.73
CA SER A 154 18.63 3.90 -20.03
C SER A 154 18.94 2.83 -21.09
N ASN A 155 19.17 1.58 -20.67
CA ASN A 155 19.40 0.44 -21.56
C ASN A 155 18.08 -0.31 -21.78
N GLN A 156 17.58 -0.29 -23.01
CA GLN A 156 16.30 -0.87 -23.38
C GLN A 156 16.23 -2.40 -23.18
N GLU A 157 17.32 -3.11 -23.47
CA GLU A 157 17.35 -4.57 -23.29
C GLU A 157 17.30 -4.97 -21.81
N LEU A 158 18.06 -4.26 -20.97
CA LEU A 158 18.01 -4.46 -19.53
C LEU A 158 16.62 -4.17 -18.96
N VAL A 159 16.01 -3.05 -19.37
CA VAL A 159 14.67 -2.67 -18.92
C VAL A 159 13.64 -3.74 -19.31
N GLN A 160 13.71 -4.30 -20.52
CA GLN A 160 12.82 -5.38 -20.95
C GLN A 160 12.97 -6.65 -20.09
N LEU A 161 14.20 -7.06 -19.76
CA LEU A 161 14.44 -8.19 -18.88
C LEU A 161 13.89 -7.95 -17.47
N LEU A 162 14.09 -6.77 -16.91
CA LEU A 162 13.55 -6.40 -15.60
C LEU A 162 12.02 -6.31 -15.59
N GLN A 163 11.40 -5.87 -16.70
CA GLN A 163 9.94 -5.88 -16.83
C GLN A 163 9.34 -7.29 -16.86
N LEU A 164 10.06 -8.28 -17.41
CA LEU A 164 9.62 -9.68 -17.36
C LEU A 164 9.68 -10.22 -15.92
N GLU A 165 10.70 -9.80 -15.15
CA GLU A 165 10.79 -10.16 -13.74
C GLU A 165 9.71 -9.46 -12.90
N GLU A 166 9.44 -8.17 -13.16
CA GLU A 166 8.33 -7.43 -12.53
C GLU A 166 6.99 -8.12 -12.79
N ALA A 167 6.70 -8.52 -14.02
CA ALA A 167 5.45 -9.21 -14.35
C ALA A 167 5.32 -10.55 -13.61
N LYS A 168 6.42 -11.30 -13.47
CA LYS A 168 6.45 -12.57 -12.72
C LYS A 168 6.23 -12.34 -11.21
N THR A 169 6.90 -11.35 -10.63
CA THR A 169 6.76 -11.04 -9.20
C THR A 169 5.38 -10.47 -8.89
N LEU A 170 4.80 -9.66 -9.79
CA LEU A 170 3.40 -9.22 -9.68
C LEU A 170 2.44 -10.40 -9.65
N ALA A 171 2.60 -11.37 -10.55
CA ALA A 171 1.74 -12.57 -10.56
C ALA A 171 1.81 -13.33 -9.23
N SER A 172 3.02 -13.50 -8.68
CA SER A 172 3.19 -14.14 -7.36
C SER A 172 2.61 -13.32 -6.21
N ALA A 173 2.70 -11.99 -6.27
CA ALA A 173 2.09 -11.11 -5.27
C ALA A 173 0.56 -11.18 -5.29
N VAL A 174 -0.05 -11.18 -6.48
CA VAL A 174 -1.50 -11.34 -6.65
C VAL A 174 -1.97 -12.72 -6.20
N GLU A 175 -1.22 -13.79 -6.51
CA GLU A 175 -1.52 -15.14 -6.02
C GLU A 175 -1.53 -15.19 -4.49
N TYR A 176 -0.49 -14.63 -3.85
CA TYR A 176 -0.40 -14.51 -2.41
C TYR A 176 -1.59 -13.75 -1.80
N ASP A 177 -1.94 -12.60 -2.39
CA ASP A 177 -3.04 -11.76 -1.91
C ASP A 177 -4.39 -12.48 -2.01
N CYS A 178 -4.64 -13.18 -3.12
CA CYS A 178 -5.84 -13.98 -3.31
C CYS A 178 -5.93 -15.15 -2.30
N GLU A 179 -4.79 -15.79 -1.99
CA GLU A 179 -4.75 -16.88 -1.01
C GLU A 179 -5.01 -16.38 0.43
N GLN A 180 -4.47 -15.19 0.76
CA GLN A 180 -4.67 -14.61 2.09
C GLN A 180 -6.08 -14.03 2.27
N GLY A 181 -6.65 -13.48 1.21
CA GLY A 181 -7.94 -12.82 1.25
C GLY A 181 -9.12 -13.77 1.28
N ASP A 182 -8.91 -15.08 1.04
CA ASP A 182 -9.98 -16.10 0.95
C ASP A 182 -11.18 -15.62 0.10
N HIS A 183 -10.90 -14.85 -0.95
CA HIS A 183 -11.91 -14.25 -1.80
C HIS A 183 -12.81 -15.32 -2.43
N SER A 184 -14.09 -15.27 -2.13
CA SER A 184 -15.08 -16.14 -2.74
C SER A 184 -16.13 -15.34 -3.51
N PHE A 185 -16.72 -15.99 -4.52
CA PHE A 185 -17.81 -15.39 -5.29
C PHE A 185 -19.03 -15.03 -4.43
N PHE A 186 -19.17 -15.67 -3.26
CA PHE A 186 -20.31 -15.50 -2.34
C PHE A 186 -20.05 -14.51 -1.20
N GLY A 187 -18.88 -13.90 -1.10
CA GLY A 187 -18.48 -12.99 -0.02
C GLY A 187 -17.57 -13.65 1.03
N PHE A 188 -17.22 -12.91 2.06
CA PHE A 188 -16.32 -13.39 3.13
C PHE A 188 -17.09 -14.14 4.20
N PRO A 189 -16.66 -15.37 4.56
CA PRO A 189 -17.33 -16.15 5.60
C PRO A 189 -17.24 -15.54 7.02
N HIS A 190 -16.33 -14.56 7.21
CA HIS A 190 -16.08 -13.92 8.53
C HIS A 190 -16.82 -12.61 8.72
N GLU A 191 -17.47 -12.07 7.70
CA GLU A 191 -18.30 -10.89 7.86
C GLU A 191 -19.61 -11.25 8.60
N SER A 192 -19.90 -10.54 9.70
CA SER A 192 -21.15 -10.66 10.46
C SER A 192 -22.40 -10.39 9.61
N ASN A 193 -22.23 -9.69 8.49
CA ASN A 193 -23.24 -9.45 7.47
C ASN A 193 -22.84 -10.17 6.18
N TYR A 194 -23.03 -11.49 6.13
CA TYR A 194 -22.85 -12.27 4.91
C TYR A 194 -23.69 -11.65 3.78
N ARG A 195 -23.00 -11.02 2.83
CA ARG A 195 -23.65 -10.39 1.68
C ARG A 195 -23.70 -11.42 0.55
N SER A 196 -24.83 -12.06 0.38
CA SER A 196 -25.04 -12.89 -0.81
C SER A 196 -24.82 -12.06 -2.07
N TYR A 197 -24.28 -12.70 -3.13
CA TYR A 197 -24.12 -12.07 -4.43
C TYR A 197 -25.44 -11.43 -4.89
N GLN A 198 -25.40 -10.12 -5.06
CA GLN A 198 -26.56 -9.31 -5.47
C GLN A 198 -26.17 -8.49 -6.70
N PRO A 199 -26.43 -8.97 -7.93
CA PRO A 199 -25.99 -8.33 -9.16
C PRO A 199 -26.42 -6.87 -9.30
N TYR A 200 -27.57 -6.51 -8.73
CA TYR A 200 -28.07 -5.13 -8.82
C TYR A 200 -27.21 -4.12 -8.04
N LYS A 201 -26.40 -4.55 -7.09
CA LYS A 201 -25.49 -3.67 -6.35
C LYS A 201 -24.40 -3.09 -7.23
N ALA A 202 -24.01 -3.78 -8.30
CA ALA A 202 -23.07 -3.24 -9.27
C ALA A 202 -23.63 -2.02 -10.03
N LEU A 203 -24.94 -1.84 -10.03
CA LEU A 203 -25.62 -0.71 -10.68
C LEU A 203 -25.87 0.46 -9.73
N ILE A 204 -25.63 0.26 -8.43
CA ILE A 204 -25.81 1.30 -7.41
C ILE A 204 -24.41 1.83 -7.07
N ARG A 205 -24.02 2.91 -7.70
CA ARG A 205 -22.76 3.62 -7.43
C ARG A 205 -23.02 4.96 -6.78
#